data_bf1f689c513e0e5d2c0ff1672727d742
#
_entry.id   bf1f689c513e0e5d2c0ff1672727d742
#
_cell.length_a   1.000
_cell.length_b   1.000
_cell.length_c   1.000
_cell.angle_alpha   90.00
_cell.angle_beta   90.00
_cell.angle_gamma   90.00
#
_symmetry.space_group_name_H-M   'P 1'
#
loop_
_entity.id
_entity.type
_entity.pdbx_description
1 polymer ?
#
loop_
_entity_poly.entity_id
_entity_poly.type
_entity_poly.pdbx_seq_one_letter_code
_entity_poly.pdbx_strand_id
1 'polypeptide(L)'
;MKAVVSNLVQLVLVEGYRGSIGVVTPFRAQADQIRKEIDKFEALRLALVNNKFLVDTVHAFQGDERDLMLFSTVISDGISQSSLRFLAQTQNLFNVAVSRARAVLIVIGNETFCSHCGIRHIEDFVSYVRKLSLNRLVNSRSDPAYPLTRAYPDVPNPEQVSGWERYF
;
A
#
# COMPACT_ATOMS: atom_id res chain seq x y z
N MET A 1 -8.69 3.71 0.23
CA MET A 1 -9.46 2.52 -0.19
C MET A 1 -9.44 2.31 -1.70
N LYS A 2 -9.97 3.22 -2.53
CA LYS A 2 -9.90 3.11 -4.01
C LYS A 2 -8.48 2.82 -4.51
N ALA A 3 -7.47 3.50 -3.97
CA ALA A 3 -6.08 3.28 -4.33
C ALA A 3 -5.60 1.83 -4.06
N VAL A 4 -6.03 1.18 -2.97
CA VAL A 4 -5.70 -0.23 -2.69
C VAL A 4 -6.26 -1.13 -3.77
N VAL A 5 -7.55 -0.97 -4.10
CA VAL A 5 -8.21 -1.79 -5.13
C VAL A 5 -7.59 -1.56 -6.50
N SER A 6 -7.28 -0.31 -6.85
CA SER A 6 -6.60 0.04 -8.10
C SER A 6 -5.22 -0.63 -8.22
N ASN A 7 -4.41 -0.60 -7.14
CA ASN A 7 -3.13 -1.30 -7.13
C ASN A 7 -3.29 -2.83 -7.29
N LEU A 8 -4.31 -3.43 -6.64
CA LEU A 8 -4.58 -4.86 -6.79
C LEU A 8 -5.00 -5.21 -8.23
N VAL A 9 -5.87 -4.40 -8.85
CA VAL A 9 -6.26 -4.57 -10.27
C VAL A 9 -5.02 -4.51 -11.16
N GLN A 10 -4.17 -3.49 -10.98
CA GLN A 10 -2.95 -3.33 -11.76
C GLN A 10 -2.03 -4.55 -11.61
N LEU A 11 -1.72 -4.92 -10.38
CA LEU A 11 -0.80 -6.03 -10.10
C LEU A 11 -1.29 -7.38 -10.62
N VAL A 12 -2.57 -7.70 -10.37
CA VAL A 12 -3.09 -9.05 -10.58
C VAL A 12 -3.67 -9.22 -11.98
N LEU A 13 -4.48 -8.26 -12.46
CA LEU A 13 -5.18 -8.39 -13.73
C LEU A 13 -4.36 -7.86 -14.92
N VAL A 14 -3.57 -6.80 -14.71
CA VAL A 14 -2.79 -6.19 -15.79
C VAL A 14 -1.39 -6.80 -15.86
N GLU A 15 -0.66 -6.83 -14.73
CA GLU A 15 0.72 -7.34 -14.70
C GLU A 15 0.82 -8.85 -14.50
N GLY A 16 -0.28 -9.51 -14.15
CA GLY A 16 -0.34 -10.96 -13.97
C GLY A 16 0.49 -11.48 -12.79
N TYR A 17 0.65 -10.67 -11.72
CA TYR A 17 1.40 -11.06 -10.54
C TYR A 17 0.85 -12.33 -9.90
N ARG A 18 1.73 -13.31 -9.57
CA ARG A 18 1.36 -14.64 -9.06
C ARG A 18 1.83 -14.93 -7.63
N GLY A 19 2.66 -14.07 -7.05
CA GLY A 19 3.10 -14.23 -5.65
C GLY A 19 1.97 -14.01 -4.66
N SER A 20 2.21 -14.35 -3.40
CA SER A 20 1.24 -14.11 -2.33
C SER A 20 1.09 -12.61 -2.04
N ILE A 21 -0.16 -12.16 -1.81
CA ILE A 21 -0.50 -10.75 -1.60
C ILE A 21 -1.21 -10.57 -0.26
N GLY A 22 -0.74 -9.59 0.52
CA GLY A 22 -1.40 -9.14 1.74
C GLY A 22 -1.77 -7.66 1.66
N VAL A 23 -2.90 -7.30 2.25
CA VAL A 23 -3.27 -5.91 2.51
C VAL A 23 -3.44 -5.73 4.00
N VAL A 24 -2.63 -4.86 4.58
CA VAL A 24 -2.66 -4.59 6.01
C VAL A 24 -3.06 -3.14 6.27
N THR A 25 -3.89 -2.94 7.28
CA THR A 25 -4.35 -1.62 7.72
C THR A 25 -4.46 -1.55 9.24
N PRO A 26 -4.31 -0.37 9.86
CA PRO A 26 -4.49 -0.21 11.30
C PRO A 26 -5.91 -0.47 11.80
N PHE A 27 -6.94 -0.28 10.95
CA PHE A 27 -8.33 -0.27 11.37
C PHE A 27 -9.17 -1.38 10.74
N ARG A 28 -9.92 -2.11 11.59
CA ARG A 28 -10.83 -3.18 11.14
C ARG A 28 -11.86 -2.68 10.13
N ALA A 29 -12.46 -1.52 10.38
CA ALA A 29 -13.45 -0.94 9.47
C ALA A 29 -12.89 -0.70 8.06
N GLN A 30 -11.61 -0.32 7.95
CA GLN A 30 -10.93 -0.18 6.67
C GLN A 30 -10.72 -1.53 5.98
N ALA A 31 -10.28 -2.56 6.73
CA ALA A 31 -10.12 -3.89 6.17
C ALA A 31 -11.44 -4.43 5.61
N ASP A 32 -12.53 -4.29 6.38
CA ASP A 32 -13.87 -4.74 5.97
C ASP A 32 -14.36 -3.98 4.74
N GLN A 33 -14.04 -2.69 4.64
CA GLN A 33 -14.42 -1.88 3.49
C GLN A 33 -13.61 -2.23 2.25
N ILE A 34 -12.33 -2.54 2.38
CA ILE A 34 -11.51 -3.04 1.26
C ILE A 34 -12.07 -4.37 0.74
N ARG A 35 -12.45 -5.31 1.62
CA ARG A 35 -13.10 -6.57 1.21
C ARG A 35 -14.35 -6.30 0.40
N LYS A 36 -15.26 -5.46 0.91
CA LYS A 36 -16.50 -5.10 0.21
C LYS A 36 -16.25 -4.47 -1.16
N GLU A 37 -15.21 -3.68 -1.31
CA GLU A 37 -14.87 -3.10 -2.62
C GLU A 37 -14.30 -4.16 -3.57
N ILE A 38 -13.47 -5.09 -3.09
CA ILE A 38 -12.96 -6.22 -3.91
C ILE A 38 -14.11 -7.10 -4.38
N ASP A 39 -15.08 -7.38 -3.50
CA ASP A 39 -16.24 -8.22 -3.82
C ASP A 39 -17.11 -7.68 -4.97
N LYS A 40 -17.06 -6.37 -5.22
CA LYS A 40 -17.76 -5.75 -6.38
C LYS A 40 -17.11 -6.08 -7.73
N PHE A 41 -15.85 -6.56 -7.72
CA PHE A 41 -15.08 -6.87 -8.92
C PHE A 41 -14.83 -8.37 -9.02
N GLU A 42 -15.74 -9.10 -9.65
CA GLU A 42 -15.68 -10.57 -9.75
C GLU A 42 -14.34 -11.06 -10.33
N ALA A 43 -13.87 -10.44 -11.40
CA ALA A 43 -12.60 -10.81 -12.03
C ALA A 43 -11.41 -10.68 -11.07
N LEU A 44 -11.36 -9.60 -10.27
CA LEU A 44 -10.31 -9.41 -9.27
C LEU A 44 -10.43 -10.44 -8.15
N ARG A 45 -11.64 -10.66 -7.63
CA ARG A 45 -11.90 -11.63 -6.56
C ARG A 45 -11.46 -13.04 -6.94
N LEU A 46 -11.80 -13.48 -8.16
CA LEU A 46 -11.39 -14.79 -8.68
C LEU A 46 -9.88 -14.89 -8.87
N ALA A 47 -9.25 -13.86 -9.42
CA ALA A 47 -7.81 -13.85 -9.64
C ALA A 47 -7.02 -13.88 -8.32
N LEU A 48 -7.48 -13.17 -7.28
CA LEU A 48 -6.84 -13.11 -5.96
C LEU A 48 -6.82 -14.45 -5.21
N VAL A 49 -7.68 -15.40 -5.54
CA VAL A 49 -7.65 -16.76 -4.95
C VAL A 49 -6.28 -17.40 -5.13
N ASN A 50 -5.67 -17.25 -6.30
CA ASN A 50 -4.37 -17.83 -6.62
C ASN A 50 -3.20 -17.13 -5.91
N ASN A 51 -3.41 -15.93 -5.36
CA ASN A 51 -2.39 -15.13 -4.70
C ASN A 51 -2.35 -15.34 -3.17
N LYS A 52 -3.02 -16.34 -2.62
CA LYS A 52 -3.17 -16.52 -1.16
C LYS A 52 -3.51 -15.20 -0.47
N PHE A 53 -4.45 -14.49 -1.08
CA PHE A 53 -4.81 -13.13 -0.71
C PHE A 53 -5.40 -13.05 0.70
N LEU A 54 -4.93 -12.06 1.46
CA LEU A 54 -5.48 -11.74 2.77
C LEU A 54 -5.52 -10.21 2.93
N VAL A 55 -6.66 -9.70 3.41
CA VAL A 55 -6.77 -8.33 3.87
C VAL A 55 -7.27 -8.30 5.30
N ASP A 56 -6.49 -7.71 6.21
CA ASP A 56 -6.88 -7.61 7.62
C ASP A 56 -6.10 -6.51 8.35
N THR A 57 -6.33 -6.43 9.66
CA THR A 57 -5.56 -5.56 10.55
C THR A 57 -4.18 -6.16 10.83
N VAL A 58 -3.26 -5.31 11.30
CA VAL A 58 -1.89 -5.70 11.65
C VAL A 58 -1.87 -6.89 12.63
N HIS A 59 -2.81 -6.94 13.58
CA HIS A 59 -2.87 -8.02 14.57
C HIS A 59 -3.20 -9.37 13.95
N ALA A 60 -4.04 -9.40 12.92
CA ALA A 60 -4.41 -10.64 12.23
C ALA A 60 -3.27 -11.22 11.38
N PHE A 61 -2.29 -10.38 10.99
CA PHE A 61 -1.08 -10.80 10.30
C PHE A 61 0.04 -11.28 11.24
N GLN A 62 -0.23 -11.45 12.52
CA GLN A 62 0.79 -11.90 13.46
C GLN A 62 1.24 -13.33 13.12
N GLY A 63 2.52 -13.47 12.73
CA GLY A 63 3.09 -14.74 12.27
C GLY A 63 2.86 -15.07 10.79
N ASP A 64 2.04 -14.29 10.07
CA ASP A 64 1.76 -14.54 8.65
C ASP A 64 2.50 -13.50 7.77
N GLU A 65 3.09 -13.95 6.68
CA GLU A 65 3.90 -13.14 5.76
C GLU A 65 3.42 -13.32 4.32
N ARG A 66 3.64 -12.30 3.49
CA ARG A 66 3.34 -12.35 2.05
C ARG A 66 4.53 -11.84 1.23
N ASP A 67 4.63 -12.30 0.00
CA ASP A 67 5.68 -11.85 -0.91
C ASP A 67 5.52 -10.36 -1.21
N LEU A 68 4.27 -9.91 -1.38
CA LEU A 68 3.92 -8.52 -1.58
C LEU A 68 2.89 -8.07 -0.52
N MET A 69 3.21 -6.98 0.16
CA MET A 69 2.31 -6.33 1.13
C MET A 69 1.93 -4.93 0.66
N LEU A 70 0.63 -4.64 0.69
CA LEU A 70 0.12 -3.28 0.59
C LEU A 70 -0.22 -2.81 2.01
N PHE A 71 0.43 -1.76 2.47
CA PHE A 71 0.13 -1.14 3.76
C PHE A 71 -0.69 0.13 3.54
N SER A 72 -1.97 0.09 3.89
CA SER A 72 -2.85 1.25 3.86
C SER A 72 -2.86 1.95 5.20
N THR A 73 -2.23 3.13 5.28
CA THR A 73 -2.09 3.89 6.53
C THR A 73 -3.40 4.49 7.03
N VAL A 74 -4.38 4.72 6.13
CA VAL A 74 -5.68 5.36 6.42
C VAL A 74 -5.58 6.81 6.91
N ILE A 75 -4.37 7.36 6.97
CA ILE A 75 -4.12 8.70 7.48
C ILE A 75 -4.31 9.70 6.34
N SER A 76 -5.31 10.57 6.47
CA SER A 76 -5.62 11.63 5.50
C SER A 76 -6.36 12.77 6.17
N ASP A 77 -6.56 13.86 5.44
CA ASP A 77 -7.41 14.95 5.89
C ASP A 77 -8.79 14.45 6.33
N GLY A 78 -9.26 14.96 7.47
CA GLY A 78 -10.54 14.56 8.06
C GLY A 78 -10.50 13.30 8.93
N ILE A 79 -9.34 12.69 9.18
CA ILE A 79 -9.19 11.61 10.16
C ILE A 79 -9.63 12.08 11.55
N SER A 80 -10.35 11.24 12.28
CA SER A 80 -10.83 11.60 13.63
C SER A 80 -9.68 11.70 14.64
N GLN A 81 -9.85 12.58 15.63
CA GLN A 81 -8.88 12.72 16.73
C GLN A 81 -8.69 11.42 17.52
N SER A 82 -9.75 10.62 17.67
CA SER A 82 -9.67 9.30 18.31
C SER A 82 -8.79 8.33 17.53
N SER A 83 -8.89 8.33 16.19
CA SER A 83 -8.04 7.52 15.33
C SER A 83 -6.58 7.97 15.38
N LEU A 84 -6.30 9.28 15.39
CA LEU A 84 -4.94 9.80 15.56
C LEU A 84 -4.35 9.41 16.93
N ARG A 85 -5.12 9.51 18.00
CA ARG A 85 -4.67 9.07 19.33
C ARG A 85 -4.36 7.58 19.37
N PHE A 86 -5.21 6.75 18.76
CA PHE A 86 -4.94 5.31 18.65
C PHE A 86 -3.62 5.05 17.93
N LEU A 87 -3.39 5.69 16.78
CA LEU A 87 -2.15 5.54 16.03
C LEU A 87 -0.93 6.03 16.79
N ALA A 88 -1.06 7.15 17.55
CA ALA A 88 0.02 7.67 18.39
C ALA A 88 0.44 6.69 19.51
N GLN A 89 -0.51 5.91 20.02
CA GLN A 89 -0.27 4.93 21.09
C GLN A 89 0.21 3.56 20.59
N THR A 90 0.12 3.30 19.29
CA THR A 90 0.37 1.97 18.71
C THR A 90 1.54 1.96 17.72
N GLN A 91 2.72 2.45 18.18
CA GLN A 91 3.94 2.51 17.34
C GLN A 91 4.30 1.18 16.69
N ASN A 92 4.09 0.07 17.39
CA ASN A 92 4.43 -1.27 16.90
C ASN A 92 3.63 -1.70 15.66
N LEU A 93 2.48 -1.08 15.39
CA LEU A 93 1.67 -1.43 14.21
C LEU A 93 2.45 -1.24 12.90
N PHE A 94 3.20 -0.14 12.78
CA PHE A 94 4.01 0.13 11.59
C PHE A 94 5.15 -0.87 11.44
N ASN A 95 5.85 -1.19 12.54
CA ASN A 95 6.94 -2.16 12.53
C ASN A 95 6.46 -3.56 12.11
N VAL A 96 5.30 -3.99 12.64
CA VAL A 96 4.71 -5.27 12.27
C VAL A 96 4.28 -5.26 10.80
N ALA A 97 3.60 -4.21 10.32
CA ALA A 97 3.17 -4.11 8.93
C ALA A 97 4.35 -4.22 7.96
N VAL A 98 5.44 -3.48 8.22
CA VAL A 98 6.66 -3.50 7.40
C VAL A 98 7.31 -4.89 7.41
N SER A 99 7.39 -5.54 8.57
CA SER A 99 8.05 -6.84 8.72
C SER A 99 7.26 -8.02 8.14
N ARG A 100 6.05 -7.81 7.63
CA ARG A 100 5.23 -8.86 6.98
C ARG A 100 5.50 -9.01 5.48
N ALA A 101 6.22 -8.07 4.87
CA ALA A 101 6.59 -8.14 3.46
C ALA A 101 7.90 -8.93 3.28
N ARG A 102 7.85 -10.03 2.52
CA ARG A 102 9.04 -10.80 2.19
C ARG A 102 9.89 -10.16 1.10
N ALA A 103 9.24 -9.57 0.09
CA ALA A 103 9.94 -9.02 -1.07
C ALA A 103 9.57 -7.57 -1.36
N VAL A 104 8.29 -7.21 -1.34
CA VAL A 104 7.82 -5.88 -1.73
C VAL A 104 6.83 -5.34 -0.72
N LEU A 105 7.06 -4.10 -0.28
CA LEU A 105 6.12 -3.30 0.50
C LEU A 105 5.66 -2.10 -0.33
N ILE A 106 4.35 -1.99 -0.55
CA ILE A 106 3.71 -0.82 -1.15
C ILE A 106 2.97 -0.08 -0.05
N VAL A 107 3.36 1.17 0.21
CA VAL A 107 2.71 2.02 1.21
C VAL A 107 1.70 2.92 0.51
N ILE A 108 0.46 2.89 0.98
CA ILE A 108 -0.65 3.66 0.43
C ILE A 108 -1.20 4.61 1.50
N GLY A 109 -1.10 5.90 1.26
CA GLY A 109 -1.54 6.93 2.20
C GLY A 109 -1.38 8.33 1.63
N ASN A 110 -1.82 9.35 2.38
CA ASN A 110 -1.54 10.75 2.06
C ASN A 110 -0.18 11.14 2.63
N GLU A 111 0.85 11.13 1.78
CA GLU A 111 2.23 11.43 2.19
C GLU A 111 2.35 12.80 2.85
N THR A 112 1.73 13.83 2.26
CA THR A 112 1.81 15.20 2.78
C THR A 112 1.22 15.27 4.19
N PHE A 113 0.04 14.70 4.40
CA PHE A 113 -0.58 14.68 5.70
C PHE A 113 0.22 13.85 6.72
N CYS A 114 0.67 12.66 6.33
CA CYS A 114 1.47 11.77 7.20
C CYS A 114 2.81 12.41 7.61
N SER A 115 3.40 13.26 6.76
CA SER A 115 4.66 13.95 7.06
C SER A 115 4.52 15.07 8.10
N HIS A 116 3.29 15.49 8.43
CA HIS A 116 3.01 16.60 9.34
C HIS A 116 1.85 16.31 10.30
N CYS A 117 1.54 15.03 10.54
CA CYS A 117 0.40 14.62 11.35
C CYS A 117 0.61 14.80 12.87
N GLY A 118 1.79 15.22 13.31
CA GLY A 118 2.14 15.40 14.72
C GLY A 118 2.43 14.08 15.46
N ILE A 119 2.54 12.96 14.75
CA ILE A 119 2.85 11.65 15.32
C ILE A 119 4.24 11.23 14.82
N ARG A 120 5.24 11.40 15.68
CA ARG A 120 6.66 11.25 15.35
C ARG A 120 7.01 9.97 14.60
N HIS A 121 6.57 8.81 15.07
CA HIS A 121 6.91 7.52 14.42
C HIS A 121 6.29 7.37 13.02
N ILE A 122 5.18 8.05 12.72
CA ILE A 122 4.57 8.09 11.38
C ILE A 122 5.39 9.00 10.47
N GLU A 123 5.77 10.17 10.95
CA GLU A 123 6.60 11.13 10.21
C GLU A 123 7.97 10.53 9.90
N ASP A 124 8.60 9.88 10.88
CA ASP A 124 9.86 9.15 10.72
C ASP A 124 9.73 8.01 9.68
N PHE A 125 8.62 7.24 9.74
CA PHE A 125 8.35 6.18 8.78
C PHE A 125 8.21 6.71 7.36
N VAL A 126 7.43 7.76 7.13
CA VAL A 126 7.26 8.39 5.82
C VAL A 126 8.60 8.92 5.28
N SER A 127 9.38 9.58 6.15
CA SER A 127 10.71 10.08 5.81
C SER A 127 11.65 8.94 5.39
N TYR A 128 11.60 7.81 6.07
CA TYR A 128 12.39 6.62 5.76
C TYR A 128 11.98 6.01 4.40
N VAL A 129 10.69 5.81 4.17
CA VAL A 129 10.18 5.27 2.89
C VAL A 129 10.56 6.17 1.72
N ARG A 130 10.45 7.50 1.89
CA ARG A 130 10.87 8.48 0.88
C ARG A 130 12.35 8.36 0.54
N LYS A 131 13.23 8.25 1.55
CA LYS A 131 14.67 8.06 1.34
C LYS A 131 14.99 6.77 0.57
N LEU A 132 14.31 5.66 0.91
CA LEU A 132 14.50 4.39 0.20
C LEU A 132 14.06 4.49 -1.26
N SER A 133 12.94 5.13 -1.54
CA SER A 133 12.43 5.32 -2.89
C SER A 133 13.38 6.17 -3.74
N LEU A 134 13.91 7.25 -3.18
CA LEU A 134 14.90 8.11 -3.86
C LEU A 134 16.21 7.37 -4.13
N ASN A 135 16.73 6.61 -3.16
CA ASN A 135 17.96 5.83 -3.33
C ASN A 135 17.79 4.75 -4.41
N ARG A 136 16.61 4.13 -4.50
CA ARG A 136 16.32 3.15 -5.54
C ARG A 136 16.33 3.79 -6.93
N LEU A 137 15.76 4.97 -7.08
CA LEU A 137 15.79 5.74 -8.33
C LEU A 137 17.21 6.15 -8.74
N VAL A 138 18.06 6.53 -7.79
CA VAL A 138 19.46 6.87 -8.04
C VAL A 138 20.26 5.64 -8.46
N ASN A 139 20.12 4.54 -7.73
CA ASN A 139 20.85 3.30 -8.02
C ASN A 139 20.40 2.64 -9.33
N SER A 140 19.11 2.70 -9.69
CA SER A 140 18.60 2.19 -10.96
C SER A 140 19.13 2.97 -12.17
N ARG A 141 19.50 4.25 -11.99
CA ARG A 141 20.15 5.05 -13.05
C ARG A 141 21.63 4.70 -13.29
N SER A 142 22.27 4.09 -12.32
CA SER A 142 23.69 3.70 -12.39
C SER A 142 23.92 2.22 -12.72
N ASP A 143 22.88 1.39 -12.79
CA ASP A 143 22.97 -0.03 -13.10
C ASP A 143 22.61 -0.29 -14.57
N PRO A 144 23.61 -0.62 -15.44
CA PRO A 144 23.37 -0.93 -16.84
C PRO A 144 22.55 -2.22 -17.05
N ALA A 145 22.41 -3.08 -16.03
CA ALA A 145 21.57 -4.27 -16.07
C ALA A 145 20.07 -3.98 -15.84
N TYR A 146 19.71 -2.74 -15.45
CA TYR A 146 18.35 -2.26 -15.35
C TYR A 146 18.11 -1.15 -16.37
N PRO A 147 17.76 -1.47 -17.61
CA PRO A 147 17.39 -0.45 -18.57
C PRO A 147 16.14 0.29 -18.06
N LEU A 148 16.25 1.61 -17.92
CA LEU A 148 15.15 2.53 -17.59
C LEU A 148 13.97 2.48 -18.58
N THR A 149 14.01 1.59 -19.55
CA THR A 149 13.03 1.39 -20.63
C THR A 149 11.95 0.36 -20.33
N ARG A 150 11.76 -0.09 -19.12
CA ARG A 150 10.40 -0.40 -18.70
C ARG A 150 9.69 0.89 -18.32
N ALA A 151 9.50 1.74 -19.32
CA ALA A 151 8.31 2.56 -19.35
C ALA A 151 7.16 1.62 -19.00
N TYR A 152 6.47 1.87 -17.91
CA TYR A 152 5.18 1.23 -17.65
C TYR A 152 4.39 1.41 -18.92
N PRO A 153 3.95 0.32 -19.63
CA PRO A 153 3.17 0.47 -20.82
C PRO A 153 1.97 1.33 -20.43
N ASP A 154 1.87 2.47 -21.06
CA ASP A 154 0.78 3.44 -20.99
C ASP A 154 -0.18 3.25 -19.82
N VAL A 155 0.21 3.73 -18.65
CA VAL A 155 -0.76 4.12 -17.63
C VAL A 155 -1.64 5.16 -18.33
N PRO A 156 -2.96 4.93 -18.51
CA PRO A 156 -3.83 5.91 -19.13
C PRO A 156 -3.56 7.26 -18.50
N ASN A 157 -3.32 8.29 -19.33
CA ASN A 157 -3.02 9.64 -18.87
C ASN A 157 -4.00 10.00 -17.74
N PRO A 158 -3.52 10.36 -16.53
CA PRO A 158 -4.37 10.67 -15.39
C PRO A 158 -5.41 11.75 -15.68
N GLU A 159 -5.22 12.55 -16.74
CA GLU A 159 -6.17 13.55 -17.21
C GLU A 159 -7.38 12.95 -17.97
N GLN A 160 -7.30 11.70 -18.42
CA GLN A 160 -8.39 11.02 -19.13
C GLN A 160 -9.30 10.21 -18.21
N VAL A 161 -8.92 10.04 -16.95
CA VAL A 161 -9.72 9.33 -15.94
C VAL A 161 -10.17 10.34 -14.91
N SER A 162 -11.29 11.01 -15.15
CA SER A 162 -11.89 11.95 -14.21
C SER A 162 -12.15 11.27 -12.85
N GLY A 163 -11.51 11.75 -11.80
CA GLY A 163 -11.75 11.33 -10.42
C GLY A 163 -10.61 10.60 -9.71
N TRP A 164 -9.38 10.58 -10.25
CA TRP A 164 -8.23 10.00 -9.58
C TRP A 164 -7.41 11.08 -8.88
N GLU A 165 -7.60 11.23 -7.57
CA GLU A 165 -6.61 11.92 -6.76
C GLU A 165 -5.36 11.05 -6.68
N ARG A 166 -4.18 11.64 -6.92
CA ARG A 166 -2.89 10.95 -6.83
C ARG A 166 -2.65 10.55 -5.39
N TYR A 167 -2.63 9.23 -5.16
CA TYR A 167 -2.11 8.65 -3.93
C TYR A 167 -0.82 7.90 -4.27
N PHE A 168 0.20 8.12 -3.45
CA PHE A 168 1.52 7.49 -3.56
C PHE A 168 1.45 6.01 -3.33
#